data_c35876195e56d6d1c3517017a73873dc
#
_entry.id   c35876195e56d6d1c3517017a73873dc
#
_cell.length_a   1.000
_cell.length_b   1.000
_cell.length_c   1.000
_cell.angle_alpha   90.00
_cell.angle_beta   90.00
_cell.angle_gamma   90.00
#
_symmetry.space_group_name_H-M   'P 1'
#
loop_
_entity.id
_entity.type
_entity.pdbx_description
1 polymer ?
#
loop_
_entity_poly.entity_id
_entity_poly.type
_entity_poly.pdbx_seq_one_letter_code
_entity_poly.pdbx_strand_id
1 'polypeptide(L)'
;GETQQTAITFNSSNTYVITYRNEGNSNYGEGIVGTVSGTSISFGTASVFNSASTATNQVAADPNTANTVVVAYSNGATNPATGGAAVGTVSGTSISWGSEQQFASAETDWVRMAFDPNNAGKFVIMWRDGAGSDGATIVGNVSGTSITYGAKTLFLAGANQSADNIAFDTNKANSIILSYNYSNGGKVVEGTITGNSIAYGTTFSYANTTGHNWVAIDPSAAGKFALAYQDGSDSGKGKVIMGQSSEALTTGSD
;
A
#
# COMPACT_ATOMS: atom_id res chain seq x y z
N GLY A 1 9.01 19.30 14.79
CA GLY A 1 8.55 18.14 15.56
C GLY A 1 9.11 16.86 14.98
N GLU A 2 9.10 15.80 15.73
CA GLU A 2 9.45 14.47 15.22
C GLU A 2 8.34 13.96 14.31
N THR A 3 8.72 13.28 13.23
CA THR A 3 7.79 12.63 12.29
C THR A 3 8.13 11.17 12.17
N GLN A 4 7.11 10.33 12.08
CA GLN A 4 7.25 8.88 11.88
C GLN A 4 6.26 8.37 10.83
N GLN A 5 6.40 7.11 10.41
CA GLN A 5 5.48 6.47 9.49
C GLN A 5 5.31 7.30 8.21
N THR A 6 6.42 7.63 7.55
CA THR A 6 6.39 8.46 6.33
C THR A 6 6.10 7.63 5.09
N ALA A 7 5.26 8.16 4.21
CA ALA A 7 5.02 7.64 2.88
C ALA A 7 5.04 8.78 1.85
N ILE A 8 5.36 8.46 0.61
CA ILE A 8 5.48 9.45 -0.47
C ILE A 8 4.93 8.89 -1.77
N THR A 9 4.28 9.74 -2.55
CA THR A 9 3.86 9.43 -3.92
C THR A 9 4.03 10.65 -4.82
N PHE A 10 4.35 10.45 -6.09
CA PHE A 10 4.25 11.52 -7.08
C PHE A 10 2.81 11.70 -7.52
N ASN A 11 2.35 12.95 -7.51
CA ASN A 11 1.01 13.34 -7.99
C ASN A 11 1.06 13.83 -9.45
N SER A 12 2.21 14.36 -9.86
CA SER A 12 2.48 14.80 -11.24
C SER A 12 3.99 14.80 -11.47
N SER A 13 4.43 15.26 -12.64
CA SER A 13 5.87 15.30 -12.99
C SER A 13 6.74 16.11 -12.01
N ASN A 14 6.16 17.12 -11.34
CA ASN A 14 6.91 18.02 -10.46
C ASN A 14 6.34 18.14 -9.05
N THR A 15 5.19 17.52 -8.76
CA THR A 15 4.58 17.56 -7.44
C THR A 15 4.47 16.16 -6.84
N TYR A 16 4.67 16.10 -5.54
CA TYR A 16 4.52 14.87 -4.76
C TYR A 16 3.79 15.17 -3.46
N VAL A 17 3.20 14.15 -2.88
CA VAL A 17 2.55 14.20 -1.57
C VAL A 17 3.33 13.32 -0.61
N ILE A 18 3.68 13.87 0.55
CA ILE A 18 4.23 13.13 1.68
C ILE A 18 3.15 13.07 2.74
N THR A 19 2.91 11.88 3.29
CA THR A 19 2.08 11.68 4.48
C THR A 19 2.95 11.16 5.62
N TYR A 20 2.62 11.56 6.84
CA TYR A 20 3.38 11.20 8.04
C TYR A 20 2.52 11.28 9.30
N ARG A 21 2.99 10.64 10.37
CA ARG A 21 2.52 10.89 11.73
C ARG A 21 3.31 12.05 12.33
N ASN A 22 2.62 13.08 12.80
CA ASN A 22 3.24 14.23 13.47
C ASN A 22 3.19 14.04 14.98
N GLU A 23 4.31 13.66 15.59
CA GLU A 23 4.41 13.48 17.05
C GLU A 23 4.27 14.80 17.81
N GLY A 24 4.68 15.92 17.21
CA GLY A 24 4.49 17.26 17.76
C GLY A 24 3.04 17.73 17.77
N ASN A 25 2.15 17.03 17.03
CA ASN A 25 0.71 17.32 16.96
C ASN A 25 -0.10 16.09 17.38
N SER A 26 0.08 15.62 18.60
CA SER A 26 -0.71 14.51 19.20
C SER A 26 -0.73 13.22 18.36
N ASN A 27 0.32 12.94 17.59
CA ASN A 27 0.41 11.81 16.67
C ASN A 27 -0.61 11.85 15.52
N TYR A 28 -1.12 13.02 15.15
CA TYR A 28 -2.07 13.17 14.04
C TYR A 28 -1.42 12.75 12.71
N GLY A 29 -2.26 12.27 11.80
CA GLY A 29 -1.89 12.02 10.42
C GLY A 29 -1.94 13.31 9.61
N GLU A 30 -0.83 13.70 9.02
CA GLU A 30 -0.70 14.91 8.20
C GLU A 30 -0.14 14.60 6.82
N GLY A 31 -0.56 15.39 5.84
CA GLY A 31 -0.01 15.36 4.49
C GLY A 31 0.47 16.72 4.05
N ILE A 32 1.54 16.75 3.27
CA ILE A 32 2.13 17.97 2.72
C ILE A 32 2.46 17.77 1.24
N VAL A 33 2.23 18.82 0.44
CA VAL A 33 2.61 18.84 -0.97
C VAL A 33 3.99 19.43 -1.12
N GLY A 34 4.86 18.75 -1.86
CA GLY A 34 6.16 19.26 -2.27
C GLY A 34 6.22 19.48 -3.78
N THR A 35 6.99 20.47 -4.20
CA THR A 35 7.23 20.79 -5.61
C THR A 35 8.72 20.77 -5.90
N VAL A 36 9.10 20.07 -6.97
CA VAL A 36 10.49 20.00 -7.46
C VAL A 36 10.69 21.03 -8.58
N SER A 37 11.75 21.84 -8.46
CA SER A 37 12.18 22.77 -9.51
C SER A 37 13.70 22.71 -9.64
N GLY A 38 14.17 22.08 -10.70
CA GLY A 38 15.59 21.75 -10.88
C GLY A 38 16.09 20.85 -9.75
N THR A 39 17.04 21.33 -8.96
CA THR A 39 17.60 20.62 -7.78
C THR A 39 17.00 21.10 -6.46
N SER A 40 16.01 21.97 -6.50
CA SER A 40 15.37 22.56 -5.32
C SER A 40 14.00 21.93 -5.06
N ILE A 41 13.65 21.84 -3.78
CA ILE A 41 12.36 21.37 -3.30
C ILE A 41 11.73 22.48 -2.45
N SER A 42 10.46 22.78 -2.72
CA SER A 42 9.64 23.65 -1.88
C SER A 42 8.44 22.90 -1.34
N PHE A 43 8.00 23.24 -0.14
CA PHE A 43 6.85 22.62 0.52
C PHE A 43 5.72 23.63 0.70
N GLY A 44 4.49 23.14 0.57
CA GLY A 44 3.29 23.86 0.96
C GLY A 44 3.01 23.80 2.46
N THR A 45 1.76 24.00 2.82
CA THR A 45 1.29 23.88 4.21
C THR A 45 0.77 22.46 4.47
N ALA A 46 1.17 21.87 5.59
CA ALA A 46 0.66 20.58 6.02
C ALA A 46 -0.84 20.65 6.34
N SER A 47 -1.56 19.60 6.03
CA SER A 47 -3.00 19.44 6.27
C SER A 47 -3.28 18.11 6.96
N VAL A 48 -4.12 18.13 8.00
CA VAL A 48 -4.48 16.95 8.80
C VAL A 48 -5.48 16.09 8.03
N PHE A 49 -5.16 14.79 7.81
CA PHE A 49 -6.12 13.81 7.30
C PHE A 49 -6.74 12.94 8.39
N ASN A 50 -6.06 12.82 9.54
CA ASN A 50 -6.58 12.12 10.72
C ASN A 50 -6.25 12.91 11.99
N SER A 51 -7.27 13.35 12.72
CA SER A 51 -7.12 14.08 13.99
C SER A 51 -7.08 13.14 15.22
N ALA A 52 -6.58 11.93 15.02
CA ALA A 52 -6.30 10.95 16.07
C ALA A 52 -4.90 10.36 15.86
N SER A 53 -4.44 9.54 16.80
CA SER A 53 -3.18 8.85 16.66
C SER A 53 -3.18 8.00 15.39
N THR A 54 -2.20 8.23 14.54
CA THR A 54 -2.02 7.54 13.25
C THR A 54 -0.84 6.59 13.34
N ALA A 55 -1.05 5.32 13.04
CA ALA A 55 0.02 4.36 12.85
C ALA A 55 -0.05 3.79 11.43
N THR A 56 1.04 3.29 10.92
CA THR A 56 1.18 2.73 9.57
C THR A 56 0.31 3.42 8.53
N ASN A 57 0.85 4.39 7.82
CA ASN A 57 0.15 5.02 6.69
C ASN A 57 0.85 4.75 5.37
N GLN A 58 0.07 4.75 4.30
CA GLN A 58 0.53 4.65 2.92
C GLN A 58 -0.28 5.63 2.08
N VAL A 59 0.39 6.37 1.21
CA VAL A 59 -0.25 7.25 0.22
C VAL A 59 0.06 6.78 -1.18
N ALA A 60 -0.92 6.83 -2.07
CA ALA A 60 -0.75 6.59 -3.49
C ALA A 60 -1.54 7.60 -4.32
N ALA A 61 -1.01 8.00 -5.47
CA ALA A 61 -1.71 8.85 -6.43
C ALA A 61 -2.44 8.00 -7.46
N ASP A 62 -3.63 8.45 -7.86
CA ASP A 62 -4.35 7.83 -8.96
C ASP A 62 -3.66 8.21 -10.30
N PRO A 63 -3.09 7.25 -11.03
CA PRO A 63 -2.41 7.56 -12.28
C PRO A 63 -3.35 7.99 -13.41
N ASN A 64 -4.66 7.77 -13.24
CA ASN A 64 -5.68 8.06 -14.25
C ASN A 64 -6.54 9.29 -13.90
N THR A 65 -6.45 9.80 -12.67
CA THR A 65 -7.20 10.98 -12.21
C THR A 65 -6.26 12.00 -11.62
N ALA A 66 -5.97 13.04 -12.38
CA ALA A 66 -5.04 14.09 -11.97
C ALA A 66 -5.42 14.68 -10.60
N ASN A 67 -4.41 14.99 -9.80
CA ASN A 67 -4.54 15.65 -8.50
C ASN A 67 -5.31 14.86 -7.45
N THR A 68 -5.52 13.57 -7.68
CA THR A 68 -6.21 12.68 -6.75
C THR A 68 -5.21 11.72 -6.09
N VAL A 69 -5.18 11.71 -4.78
CA VAL A 69 -4.43 10.75 -3.99
C VAL A 69 -5.36 10.08 -2.97
N VAL A 70 -4.98 8.91 -2.49
CA VAL A 70 -5.63 8.29 -1.31
C VAL A 70 -4.54 8.02 -0.28
N VAL A 71 -4.83 8.33 0.97
CA VAL A 71 -4.07 7.86 2.12
C VAL A 71 -4.86 6.78 2.84
N ALA A 72 -4.24 5.63 3.12
CA ALA A 72 -4.80 4.57 3.95
C ALA A 72 -3.92 4.42 5.20
N TYR A 73 -4.54 4.21 6.38
CA TYR A 73 -3.83 4.24 7.65
C TYR A 73 -4.52 3.42 8.74
N SER A 74 -3.77 3.12 9.79
CA SER A 74 -4.30 2.62 11.05
C SER A 74 -4.73 3.81 11.91
N ASN A 75 -6.02 3.89 12.24
CA ASN A 75 -6.63 4.96 13.02
C ASN A 75 -6.72 4.57 14.49
N GLY A 76 -5.92 5.20 15.32
CA GLY A 76 -5.87 5.00 16.76
C GLY A 76 -6.91 5.79 17.57
N ALA A 77 -7.99 6.29 16.94
CA ALA A 77 -9.11 6.89 17.66
C ALA A 77 -9.83 5.88 18.58
N THR A 78 -9.69 4.60 18.30
CA THR A 78 -10.22 3.48 19.08
C THR A 78 -9.12 2.51 19.50
N ASN A 79 -9.38 1.67 20.48
CA ASN A 79 -8.50 0.57 20.88
C ASN A 79 -9.32 -0.74 20.85
N PRO A 80 -9.01 -1.67 19.95
CA PRO A 80 -7.92 -1.65 18.96
C PRO A 80 -8.12 -0.60 17.86
N ALA A 81 -7.01 -0.20 17.22
CA ALA A 81 -7.00 0.75 16.11
C ALA A 81 -7.70 0.18 14.87
N THR A 82 -8.51 0.97 14.20
CA THR A 82 -9.27 0.57 13.00
C THR A 82 -8.59 1.03 11.71
N GLY A 83 -9.02 0.51 10.56
CA GLY A 83 -8.51 0.93 9.26
C GLY A 83 -9.31 2.07 8.65
N GLY A 84 -8.68 3.22 8.43
CA GLY A 84 -9.27 4.39 7.77
C GLY A 84 -8.56 4.76 6.47
N ALA A 85 -9.29 5.40 5.56
CA ALA A 85 -8.69 6.03 4.39
C ALA A 85 -9.40 7.33 4.03
N ALA A 86 -8.68 8.25 3.41
CA ALA A 86 -9.21 9.53 2.95
C ALA A 86 -8.71 9.86 1.55
N VAL A 87 -9.58 10.48 0.74
CA VAL A 87 -9.22 11.03 -0.57
C VAL A 87 -8.61 12.40 -0.38
N GLY A 88 -7.43 12.63 -0.94
CA GLY A 88 -6.80 13.92 -1.01
C GLY A 88 -6.94 14.54 -2.41
N THR A 89 -7.29 15.82 -2.46
CA THR A 89 -7.29 16.62 -3.69
C THR A 89 -6.17 17.65 -3.62
N VAL A 90 -5.21 17.55 -4.54
CA VAL A 90 -4.06 18.46 -4.62
C VAL A 90 -4.43 19.68 -5.46
N SER A 91 -4.10 20.88 -4.97
CA SER A 91 -4.27 22.14 -5.71
C SER A 91 -3.05 23.02 -5.50
N GLY A 92 -2.20 23.12 -6.51
CA GLY A 92 -0.92 23.81 -6.39
C GLY A 92 -0.05 23.16 -5.31
N THR A 93 0.27 23.90 -4.25
CA THR A 93 1.06 23.43 -3.10
C THR A 93 0.21 23.05 -1.89
N SER A 94 -1.12 22.96 -2.07
CA SER A 94 -2.05 22.62 -0.99
C SER A 94 -2.70 21.27 -1.25
N ILE A 95 -3.11 20.59 -0.19
CA ILE A 95 -3.93 19.38 -0.24
C ILE A 95 -5.12 19.52 0.70
N SER A 96 -6.30 19.14 0.22
CA SER A 96 -7.52 19.02 1.02
C SER A 96 -7.95 17.57 1.10
N TRP A 97 -8.38 17.14 2.28
CA TRP A 97 -8.78 15.76 2.53
C TRP A 97 -10.30 15.65 2.64
N GLY A 98 -10.88 14.63 2.02
CA GLY A 98 -12.25 14.21 2.23
C GLY A 98 -12.45 13.60 3.62
N SER A 99 -13.70 13.28 3.95
CA SER A 99 -14.00 12.56 5.20
C SER A 99 -13.40 11.17 5.18
N GLU A 100 -12.94 10.70 6.34
CA GLU A 100 -12.51 9.31 6.51
C GLU A 100 -13.59 8.33 6.07
N GLN A 101 -13.17 7.30 5.35
CA GLN A 101 -13.96 6.13 5.02
C GLN A 101 -13.29 4.90 5.65
N GLN A 102 -13.97 4.28 6.62
CA GLN A 102 -13.46 3.11 7.31
C GLN A 102 -13.48 1.88 6.41
N PHE A 103 -12.32 1.22 6.22
CA PHE A 103 -12.21 -0.04 5.46
C PHE A 103 -12.14 -1.28 6.37
N ALA A 104 -11.74 -1.12 7.61
CA ALA A 104 -11.66 -2.21 8.59
C ALA A 104 -12.11 -1.73 9.97
N SER A 105 -13.01 -2.50 10.62
CA SER A 105 -13.54 -2.20 11.96
C SER A 105 -12.81 -2.94 13.09
N ALA A 106 -11.85 -3.81 12.75
CA ALA A 106 -11.00 -4.54 13.68
C ALA A 106 -9.59 -3.96 13.69
N GLU A 107 -8.74 -4.46 14.57
CA GLU A 107 -7.33 -4.09 14.64
C GLU A 107 -6.67 -4.13 13.25
N THR A 108 -5.99 -3.06 12.91
CA THR A 108 -5.42 -2.83 11.58
C THR A 108 -3.98 -2.39 11.69
N ASP A 109 -3.07 -3.17 11.11
CA ASP A 109 -1.63 -2.88 11.07
C ASP A 109 -1.05 -3.13 9.68
N TRP A 110 0.19 -2.67 9.45
CA TRP A 110 0.94 -2.95 8.23
C TRP A 110 0.19 -2.58 6.95
N VAL A 111 -0.47 -1.41 6.95
CA VAL A 111 -1.26 -0.94 5.82
C VAL A 111 -0.37 -0.68 4.61
N ARG A 112 -0.75 -1.22 3.46
CA ARG A 112 -0.16 -0.98 2.15
C ARG A 112 -1.27 -0.74 1.13
N MET A 113 -0.97 0.01 0.08
CA MET A 113 -1.93 0.24 -0.99
C MET A 113 -1.25 0.50 -2.33
N ALA A 114 -1.98 0.21 -3.39
CA ALA A 114 -1.62 0.60 -4.75
C ALA A 114 -2.88 0.94 -5.56
N PHE A 115 -2.77 1.93 -6.46
CA PHE A 115 -3.78 2.23 -7.46
C PHE A 115 -3.67 1.30 -8.66
N ASP A 116 -4.81 0.97 -9.25
CA ASP A 116 -4.90 0.27 -10.53
C ASP A 116 -4.49 1.23 -11.67
N PRO A 117 -3.41 0.94 -12.40
CA PRO A 117 -2.96 1.82 -13.49
C PRO A 117 -3.88 1.82 -14.71
N ASN A 118 -4.83 0.87 -14.78
CA ASN A 118 -5.73 0.68 -15.92
C ASN A 118 -7.15 1.17 -15.65
N ASN A 119 -7.50 1.44 -14.39
CA ASN A 119 -8.86 1.84 -14.00
C ASN A 119 -8.84 3.04 -13.06
N ALA A 120 -9.33 4.19 -13.55
CA ALA A 120 -9.42 5.42 -12.75
C ALA A 120 -10.18 5.21 -11.45
N GLY A 121 -9.66 5.75 -10.36
CA GLY A 121 -10.24 5.69 -9.03
C GLY A 121 -10.16 4.33 -8.34
N LYS A 122 -9.74 3.26 -9.02
CA LYS A 122 -9.68 1.92 -8.42
C LYS A 122 -8.32 1.69 -7.74
N PHE A 123 -8.36 1.13 -6.53
CA PHE A 123 -7.15 0.78 -5.77
C PHE A 123 -7.40 -0.45 -4.88
N VAL A 124 -6.34 -1.01 -4.34
CA VAL A 124 -6.41 -2.09 -3.35
C VAL A 124 -5.64 -1.68 -2.11
N ILE A 125 -6.24 -1.90 -0.94
CA ILE A 125 -5.57 -1.84 0.36
C ILE A 125 -5.28 -3.27 0.81
N MET A 126 -4.08 -3.49 1.34
CA MET A 126 -3.62 -4.71 1.98
C MET A 126 -3.23 -4.38 3.42
N TRP A 127 -3.61 -5.23 4.39
CA TRP A 127 -3.28 -5.01 5.80
C TRP A 127 -3.23 -6.31 6.59
N ARG A 128 -2.67 -6.24 7.80
CA ARG A 128 -2.86 -7.26 8.82
C ARG A 128 -4.14 -6.98 9.58
N ASP A 129 -5.08 -7.93 9.61
CA ASP A 129 -6.43 -7.80 10.14
C ASP A 129 -6.59 -8.56 11.45
N GLY A 130 -6.93 -7.82 12.51
CA GLY A 130 -7.36 -8.32 13.78
C GLY A 130 -6.34 -9.05 14.64
N ALA A 131 -6.81 -9.49 15.77
CA ALA A 131 -6.03 -10.26 16.75
C ALA A 131 -5.59 -11.65 16.22
N GLY A 132 -6.22 -12.15 15.16
CA GLY A 132 -5.86 -13.39 14.45
C GLY A 132 -4.66 -13.23 13.54
N SER A 133 -4.24 -12.00 13.28
CA SER A 133 -3.14 -11.69 12.36
C SER A 133 -3.37 -12.22 10.95
N ASP A 134 -4.61 -12.13 10.45
CA ASP A 134 -4.97 -12.50 9.08
C ASP A 134 -4.39 -11.51 8.06
N GLY A 135 -4.01 -12.00 6.89
CA GLY A 135 -3.68 -11.16 5.75
C GLY A 135 -4.93 -10.82 4.95
N ALA A 136 -5.31 -9.56 4.90
CA ALA A 136 -6.53 -9.10 4.27
C ALA A 136 -6.28 -8.07 3.17
N THR A 137 -7.20 -8.01 2.21
CA THR A 137 -7.27 -6.98 1.18
C THR A 137 -8.71 -6.53 0.95
N ILE A 138 -8.84 -5.34 0.39
CA ILE A 138 -10.12 -4.79 -0.06
C ILE A 138 -9.91 -3.92 -1.31
N VAL A 139 -10.83 -4.03 -2.25
CA VAL A 139 -10.88 -3.12 -3.40
C VAL A 139 -11.61 -1.85 -3.00
N GLY A 140 -11.00 -0.69 -3.23
CA GLY A 140 -11.60 0.62 -3.08
C GLY A 140 -11.84 1.30 -4.42
N ASN A 141 -12.90 2.13 -4.48
CA ASN A 141 -13.21 2.96 -5.64
C ASN A 141 -13.47 4.39 -5.17
N VAL A 142 -12.71 5.34 -5.72
CA VAL A 142 -12.87 6.77 -5.47
C VAL A 142 -14.04 7.32 -6.28
N SER A 143 -14.87 8.13 -5.64
CA SER A 143 -15.91 8.92 -6.29
C SER A 143 -15.95 10.31 -5.66
N GLY A 144 -15.41 11.30 -6.36
CA GLY A 144 -15.16 12.64 -5.80
C GLY A 144 -14.21 12.56 -4.60
N THR A 145 -14.69 12.95 -3.42
CA THR A 145 -13.91 12.89 -2.16
C THR A 145 -14.30 11.71 -1.27
N SER A 146 -15.07 10.75 -1.79
CA SER A 146 -15.55 9.58 -1.06
C SER A 146 -14.95 8.30 -1.63
N ILE A 147 -14.94 7.24 -0.81
CA ILE A 147 -14.50 5.91 -1.19
C ILE A 147 -15.64 4.91 -0.94
N THR A 148 -15.86 4.02 -1.89
CA THR A 148 -16.70 2.84 -1.70
C THR A 148 -15.83 1.60 -1.73
N TYR A 149 -16.16 0.59 -0.92
CA TYR A 149 -15.38 -0.63 -0.81
C TYR A 149 -16.14 -1.86 -1.30
N GLY A 150 -15.40 -2.83 -1.83
CA GLY A 150 -15.86 -4.18 -2.06
C GLY A 150 -15.92 -5.00 -0.76
N ALA A 151 -16.01 -6.32 -0.90
CA ALA A 151 -15.91 -7.23 0.23
C ALA A 151 -14.43 -7.43 0.64
N LYS A 152 -14.16 -7.49 1.96
CA LYS A 152 -12.86 -7.93 2.48
C LYS A 152 -12.56 -9.34 1.98
N THR A 153 -11.36 -9.57 1.49
CA THR A 153 -10.87 -10.88 1.04
C THR A 153 -9.59 -11.21 1.78
N LEU A 154 -9.49 -12.43 2.32
CA LEU A 154 -8.27 -12.90 2.96
C LEU A 154 -7.36 -13.55 1.92
N PHE A 155 -6.07 -13.12 1.87
CA PHE A 155 -5.03 -13.83 1.14
C PHE A 155 -4.29 -14.84 2.01
N LEU A 156 -4.44 -14.69 3.34
CA LEU A 156 -3.92 -15.62 4.34
C LEU A 156 -4.83 -15.61 5.56
N ALA A 157 -5.19 -16.79 6.08
CA ALA A 157 -5.94 -16.95 7.31
C ALA A 157 -5.06 -17.45 8.46
N GLY A 158 -5.18 -16.83 9.62
CA GLY A 158 -4.69 -17.30 10.91
C GLY A 158 -3.20 -17.48 11.02
N ALA A 159 -2.41 -16.39 10.97
CA ALA A 159 -1.01 -16.50 11.38
C ALA A 159 -0.31 -15.13 11.52
N ASN A 160 0.76 -15.13 12.31
CA ASN A 160 1.62 -13.97 12.48
C ASN A 160 2.29 -13.62 11.14
N GLN A 161 1.79 -12.61 10.46
CA GLN A 161 2.25 -12.17 9.15
C GLN A 161 2.44 -10.65 9.13
N SER A 162 3.30 -10.16 8.22
CA SER A 162 3.36 -8.75 7.85
C SER A 162 2.87 -8.56 6.41
N ALA A 163 2.07 -7.53 6.18
CA ALA A 163 1.74 -7.07 4.84
C ALA A 163 2.88 -6.17 4.35
N ASP A 164 3.75 -6.67 3.46
CA ASP A 164 4.98 -5.95 3.14
C ASP A 164 4.84 -5.08 1.89
N ASN A 165 4.30 -5.63 0.80
CA ASN A 165 4.15 -4.85 -0.43
C ASN A 165 3.04 -5.36 -1.34
N ILE A 166 2.46 -4.45 -2.13
CA ILE A 166 1.47 -4.71 -3.16
C ILE A 166 1.81 -3.90 -4.40
N ALA A 167 1.71 -4.51 -5.58
CA ALA A 167 1.87 -3.84 -6.85
C ALA A 167 0.84 -4.35 -7.88
N PHE A 168 0.30 -3.43 -8.70
CA PHE A 168 -0.50 -3.79 -9.87
C PHE A 168 0.38 -4.11 -11.05
N ASP A 169 0.01 -5.11 -11.83
CA ASP A 169 0.61 -5.39 -13.12
C ASP A 169 0.10 -4.39 -14.16
N THR A 170 1.00 -3.54 -14.66
CA THR A 170 0.67 -2.51 -15.66
C THR A 170 0.29 -3.09 -17.02
N ASN A 171 0.72 -4.32 -17.32
CA ASN A 171 0.53 -4.99 -18.60
C ASN A 171 -0.49 -6.13 -18.54
N LYS A 172 -0.97 -6.49 -17.34
CA LYS A 172 -2.01 -7.50 -17.12
C LYS A 172 -3.14 -6.87 -16.32
N ALA A 173 -4.20 -6.49 -17.00
CA ALA A 173 -5.34 -5.83 -16.38
C ALA A 173 -5.90 -6.67 -15.22
N ASN A 174 -6.30 -5.99 -14.14
CA ASN A 174 -6.89 -6.58 -12.94
C ASN A 174 -5.98 -7.59 -12.19
N SER A 175 -4.67 -7.56 -12.42
CA SER A 175 -3.70 -8.42 -11.73
C SER A 175 -2.90 -7.62 -10.71
N ILE A 176 -2.78 -8.17 -9.51
CA ILE A 176 -1.95 -7.66 -8.42
C ILE A 176 -0.99 -8.73 -7.93
N ILE A 177 0.20 -8.32 -7.53
CA ILE A 177 1.16 -9.18 -6.84
C ILE A 177 1.29 -8.69 -5.41
N LEU A 178 1.09 -9.60 -4.45
CA LEU A 178 1.32 -9.36 -3.04
C LEU A 178 2.58 -10.07 -2.59
N SER A 179 3.45 -9.40 -1.82
CA SER A 179 4.52 -10.03 -1.08
C SER A 179 4.32 -9.81 0.42
N TYR A 180 4.55 -10.85 1.20
CA TYR A 180 4.32 -10.83 2.64
C TYR A 180 5.20 -11.85 3.38
N ASN A 181 5.39 -11.64 4.67
CA ASN A 181 6.02 -12.61 5.54
C ASN A 181 4.96 -13.45 6.24
N TYR A 182 5.20 -14.76 6.30
CA TYR A 182 4.40 -15.72 7.04
C TYR A 182 5.29 -16.66 7.82
N SER A 183 5.14 -16.72 9.14
CA SER A 183 5.97 -17.56 10.01
C SER A 183 7.48 -17.37 9.72
N ASN A 184 7.90 -16.12 9.55
CA ASN A 184 9.25 -15.67 9.16
C ASN A 184 9.69 -16.05 7.75
N GLY A 185 8.86 -16.72 6.94
CA GLY A 185 9.18 -17.05 5.55
C GLY A 185 8.58 -16.08 4.55
N GLY A 186 9.31 -15.78 3.48
CA GLY A 186 8.85 -14.91 2.38
C GLY A 186 7.86 -15.63 1.47
N LYS A 187 6.74 -14.98 1.21
CA LYS A 187 5.65 -15.47 0.37
C LYS A 187 5.28 -14.43 -0.67
N VAL A 188 4.88 -14.91 -1.84
CA VAL A 188 4.30 -14.10 -2.91
C VAL A 188 3.06 -14.79 -3.47
N VAL A 189 2.04 -14.02 -3.80
CA VAL A 189 0.81 -14.52 -4.40
C VAL A 189 0.28 -13.52 -5.43
N GLU A 190 -0.27 -14.04 -6.52
CA GLU A 190 -1.03 -13.24 -7.48
C GLU A 190 -2.50 -13.20 -7.08
N GLY A 191 -3.10 -12.01 -7.17
CA GLY A 191 -4.53 -11.79 -7.05
C GLY A 191 -5.13 -11.31 -8.37
N THR A 192 -6.31 -11.84 -8.72
CA THR A 192 -7.10 -11.39 -9.87
C THR A 192 -8.35 -10.66 -9.38
N ILE A 193 -8.55 -9.43 -9.84
CA ILE A 193 -9.68 -8.58 -9.47
C ILE A 193 -10.82 -8.81 -10.46
N THR A 194 -12.02 -9.08 -9.95
CA THR A 194 -13.25 -9.14 -10.76
C THR A 194 -14.31 -8.26 -10.10
N GLY A 195 -14.65 -7.14 -10.77
CA GLY A 195 -15.47 -6.10 -10.15
C GLY A 195 -14.78 -5.50 -8.92
N ASN A 196 -15.32 -5.76 -7.74
CA ASN A 196 -14.79 -5.32 -6.46
C ASN A 196 -14.36 -6.50 -5.54
N SER A 197 -14.13 -7.66 -6.12
CA SER A 197 -13.67 -8.88 -5.41
C SER A 197 -12.30 -9.30 -5.91
N ILE A 198 -11.53 -9.97 -5.05
CA ILE A 198 -10.19 -10.49 -5.39
C ILE A 198 -10.19 -12.00 -5.20
N ALA A 199 -9.69 -12.74 -6.19
CA ALA A 199 -9.40 -14.15 -6.09
C ALA A 199 -7.89 -14.36 -6.10
N TYR A 200 -7.37 -15.19 -5.20
CA TYR A 200 -5.94 -15.47 -5.09
C TYR A 200 -5.59 -16.81 -5.73
N GLY A 201 -4.47 -16.83 -6.43
CA GLY A 201 -3.84 -18.04 -6.96
C GLY A 201 -3.05 -18.81 -5.91
N THR A 202 -2.17 -19.69 -6.37
CA THR A 202 -1.27 -20.45 -5.50
C THR A 202 -0.20 -19.52 -4.91
N THR A 203 0.00 -19.62 -3.60
CA THR A 203 1.08 -18.91 -2.90
C THR A 203 2.42 -19.59 -3.17
N PHE A 204 3.42 -18.81 -3.53
CA PHE A 204 4.79 -19.25 -3.72
C PHE A 204 5.67 -18.85 -2.53
N SER A 205 6.56 -19.74 -2.09
CA SER A 205 7.56 -19.47 -1.04
C SER A 205 8.92 -19.20 -1.69
N TYR A 206 9.53 -18.05 -1.41
CA TYR A 206 10.82 -17.68 -2.00
C TYR A 206 11.97 -17.65 -0.98
N ALA A 207 11.68 -17.59 0.31
CA ALA A 207 12.67 -17.63 1.38
C ALA A 207 12.12 -18.30 2.63
N ASN A 208 12.97 -18.96 3.41
CA ASN A 208 12.58 -19.60 4.67
C ASN A 208 12.57 -18.64 5.85
N THR A 209 13.40 -17.58 5.77
CA THR A 209 13.46 -16.50 6.75
C THR A 209 13.67 -15.20 6.01
N THR A 210 12.79 -14.23 6.19
CA THR A 210 12.91 -12.92 5.55
C THR A 210 12.52 -11.81 6.50
N GLY A 211 13.19 -10.66 6.38
CA GLY A 211 12.85 -9.44 7.11
C GLY A 211 11.91 -8.58 6.28
N HIS A 212 12.49 -7.73 5.44
CA HIS A 212 11.76 -6.82 4.56
C HIS A 212 11.74 -7.36 3.15
N ASN A 213 10.63 -7.15 2.45
CA ASN A 213 10.52 -7.50 1.04
C ASN A 213 9.81 -6.40 0.25
N TRP A 214 10.11 -6.32 -1.05
CA TRP A 214 9.56 -5.32 -1.95
C TRP A 214 9.39 -5.91 -3.33
N VAL A 215 8.19 -5.79 -3.91
CA VAL A 215 7.89 -6.23 -5.27
C VAL A 215 7.83 -5.05 -6.22
N ALA A 216 8.42 -5.21 -7.41
CA ALA A 216 8.31 -4.27 -8.53
C ALA A 216 7.92 -5.02 -9.79
N ILE A 217 6.95 -4.49 -10.52
CA ILE A 217 6.46 -5.07 -11.77
C ILE A 217 7.34 -4.60 -12.94
N ASP A 218 7.60 -5.49 -13.88
CA ASP A 218 8.23 -5.14 -15.15
C ASP A 218 7.23 -4.34 -16.02
N PRO A 219 7.48 -3.05 -16.29
CA PRO A 219 6.53 -2.22 -17.03
C PRO A 219 6.44 -2.59 -18.52
N SER A 220 7.30 -3.51 -19.00
CA SER A 220 7.37 -3.92 -20.41
C SER A 220 6.84 -5.33 -20.68
N ALA A 221 6.55 -6.12 -19.63
CA ALA A 221 6.18 -7.53 -19.80
C ALA A 221 5.10 -7.97 -18.78
N ALA A 222 3.96 -8.39 -19.29
CA ALA A 222 2.86 -8.89 -18.47
C ALA A 222 3.27 -10.07 -17.59
N GLY A 223 2.91 -10.00 -16.32
CA GLY A 223 3.15 -11.04 -15.34
C GLY A 223 4.58 -11.09 -14.80
N LYS A 224 5.53 -10.31 -15.31
CA LYS A 224 6.90 -10.32 -14.80
C LYS A 224 7.10 -9.33 -13.66
N PHE A 225 7.84 -9.76 -12.65
CA PHE A 225 8.19 -8.93 -11.51
C PHE A 225 9.57 -9.29 -10.95
N ALA A 226 10.17 -8.33 -10.26
CA ALA A 226 11.32 -8.54 -9.39
C ALA A 226 10.89 -8.43 -7.93
N LEU A 227 11.46 -9.25 -7.07
CA LEU A 227 11.24 -9.21 -5.64
C LEU A 227 12.59 -9.11 -4.93
N ALA A 228 12.82 -7.97 -4.27
CA ALA A 228 13.99 -7.76 -3.42
C ALA A 228 13.62 -8.09 -1.97
N TYR A 229 14.49 -8.78 -1.25
CA TYR A 229 14.24 -9.18 0.13
C TYR A 229 15.52 -9.31 0.96
N GLN A 230 15.38 -9.25 2.26
CA GLN A 230 16.43 -9.56 3.21
C GLN A 230 16.35 -11.04 3.58
N ASP A 231 17.39 -11.83 3.26
CA ASP A 231 17.44 -13.24 3.60
C ASP A 231 18.05 -13.44 5.00
N GLY A 232 17.20 -13.74 5.97
CA GLY A 232 17.62 -14.01 7.35
C GLY A 232 18.42 -15.31 7.49
N SER A 233 18.27 -16.25 6.56
CA SER A 233 19.03 -17.50 6.55
C SER A 233 20.46 -17.33 6.03
N ASP A 234 20.74 -16.19 5.35
CA ASP A 234 22.06 -15.82 4.82
C ASP A 234 22.58 -14.55 5.50
N SER A 235 22.60 -14.53 6.81
CA SER A 235 23.13 -13.43 7.63
C SER A 235 22.50 -12.07 7.33
N GLY A 236 21.24 -12.04 6.88
CA GLY A 236 20.51 -10.81 6.58
C GLY A 236 20.95 -10.12 5.29
N LYS A 237 21.56 -10.82 4.35
CA LYS A 237 21.94 -10.26 3.05
C LYS A 237 20.73 -9.89 2.23
N GLY A 238 20.87 -8.84 1.42
CA GLY A 238 19.90 -8.47 0.40
C GLY A 238 19.99 -9.42 -0.79
N LYS A 239 18.83 -9.92 -1.23
CA LYS A 239 18.71 -10.76 -2.42
C LYS A 239 17.60 -10.24 -3.33
N VAL A 240 17.68 -10.62 -4.61
CA VAL A 240 16.66 -10.34 -5.62
C VAL A 240 16.34 -11.63 -6.34
N ILE A 241 15.05 -11.88 -6.55
CA ILE A 241 14.58 -12.95 -7.45
C ILE A 241 13.67 -12.36 -8.52
N MET A 242 13.64 -13.00 -9.67
CA MET A 242 12.68 -12.70 -10.73
C MET A 242 11.53 -13.70 -10.65
N GLY A 243 10.32 -13.21 -10.80
CA GLY A 243 9.12 -14.02 -10.84
C GLY A 243 8.31 -13.75 -12.10
N GLN A 244 7.50 -14.73 -12.47
CA GLN A 244 6.51 -14.57 -13.51
C GLN A 244 5.17 -15.10 -13.01
N SER A 245 4.15 -14.26 -13.07
CA SER A 245 2.78 -14.67 -12.86
C SER A 245 2.30 -15.39 -14.10
N SER A 246 2.12 -16.68 -13.99
CA SER A 246 1.46 -17.56 -14.94
C SER A 246 0.52 -18.43 -14.14
N GLU A 247 -0.10 -19.44 -14.71
CA GLU A 247 -0.89 -20.41 -13.96
C GLU A 247 -0.12 -21.05 -12.78
N ALA A 248 1.23 -20.94 -12.77
CA ALA A 248 2.11 -21.22 -11.63
C ALA A 248 3.21 -20.17 -11.57
N LEU A 249 3.36 -19.50 -10.41
CA LEU A 249 4.50 -18.61 -10.14
C LEU A 249 5.80 -19.42 -10.23
N THR A 250 6.72 -18.96 -11.06
CA THR A 250 8.06 -19.54 -11.16
C THR A 250 9.08 -18.50 -10.74
N THR A 251 10.11 -18.91 -10.01
CA THR A 251 11.27 -18.07 -9.70
C THR A 251 12.46 -18.51 -10.52
N GLY A 252 13.19 -17.56 -11.10
CA GLY A 252 14.53 -17.81 -11.62
C GLY A 252 15.52 -18.00 -10.45
N SER A 253 16.47 -18.88 -10.62
CA SER A 253 17.64 -18.97 -9.73
C SER A 253 18.60 -17.79 -10.00
N ASP A 254 19.26 -17.31 -8.95
CA ASP A 254 20.37 -16.34 -9.00
C ASP A 254 21.46 -16.76 -10.00
#